data_9fdf1e8c21676bb3dd8a2441802ed1b2
#
_entry.id   9fdf1e8c21676bb3dd8a2441802ed1b2
#
_cell.length_a   1.000
_cell.length_b   1.000
_cell.length_c   1.000
_cell.angle_alpha   90.00
_cell.angle_beta   90.00
_cell.angle_gamma   90.00
#
_symmetry.space_group_name_H-M   'P 1'
#
loop_
_entity.id
_entity.type
_entity.pdbx_description
1 polymer ?
#
loop_
_entity_poly.entity_id
_entity_poly.type
_entity_poly.pdbx_seq_one_letter_code
_entity_poly.pdbx_strand_id
1 'polypeptide(L)'
;MNIVVTGATSFVGTGAVKELLDRGHCVFAVLRENSAKADKLLQNGKIPENLTILEEDLGNLGNLVNRMEEHCDVFLHMGWRGAGNSSRKDAGIQERSVQDALNAVRTAKALGCRRFLFTGSQAEYGVHNTLMDETITCRPASPYGEAKLKVRREAEKLCRELSLDYGHACIFSTYGPGDHPWSLISTC
;
A
#
# COMPACT_ATOMS: atom_id res chain seq x y z
N MET A 1 15.39 -3.30 -10.03
CA MET A 1 14.68 -4.17 -9.08
C MET A 1 13.30 -4.45 -9.61
N ASN A 2 12.78 -5.64 -9.30
CA ASN A 2 11.40 -6.04 -9.58
C ASN A 2 10.54 -5.76 -8.35
N ILE A 3 9.55 -4.88 -8.47
CA ILE A 3 8.76 -4.36 -7.35
C ILE A 3 7.28 -4.61 -7.58
N VAL A 4 6.65 -5.38 -6.70
CA VAL A 4 5.19 -5.55 -6.68
C VAL A 4 4.56 -4.40 -5.92
N VAL A 5 3.54 -3.78 -6.49
CA VAL A 5 2.86 -2.62 -5.90
C VAL A 5 1.35 -2.85 -5.88
N THR A 6 0.75 -2.93 -4.70
CA THR A 6 -0.71 -2.87 -4.54
C THR A 6 -1.16 -1.44 -4.25
N GLY A 7 -2.38 -1.09 -4.62
CA GLY A 7 -2.87 0.29 -4.44
C GLY A 7 -2.23 1.29 -5.41
N ALA A 8 -1.64 0.81 -6.49
CA ALA A 8 -0.88 1.57 -7.49
C ALA A 8 -1.63 2.76 -8.11
N THR A 9 -2.97 2.69 -8.17
CA THR A 9 -3.83 3.75 -8.75
C THR A 9 -4.40 4.73 -7.73
N SER A 10 -4.00 4.61 -6.44
CA SER A 10 -4.33 5.61 -5.41
C SER A 10 -3.53 6.90 -5.64
N PHE A 11 -3.89 7.98 -4.96
CA PHE A 11 -3.16 9.25 -5.05
C PHE A 11 -1.65 9.07 -4.77
N VAL A 12 -1.30 8.48 -3.63
CA VAL A 12 0.11 8.21 -3.29
C VAL A 12 0.71 7.13 -4.20
N GLY A 13 -0.10 6.13 -4.57
CA GLY A 13 0.33 5.00 -5.39
C GLY A 13 0.79 5.40 -6.78
N THR A 14 0.06 6.30 -7.45
CA THR A 14 0.46 6.79 -8.78
C THR A 14 1.78 7.53 -8.75
N GLY A 15 1.99 8.36 -7.72
CA GLY A 15 3.28 9.04 -7.52
C GLY A 15 4.43 8.07 -7.28
N ALA A 16 4.21 7.08 -6.41
CA ALA A 16 5.20 6.05 -6.11
C ALA A 16 5.55 5.22 -7.35
N VAL A 17 4.55 4.74 -8.10
CA VAL A 17 4.78 3.98 -9.34
C VAL A 17 5.57 4.80 -10.34
N LYS A 18 5.17 6.07 -10.57
CA LYS A 18 5.90 6.94 -11.48
C LYS A 18 7.38 7.07 -11.08
N GLU A 19 7.66 7.37 -9.82
CA GLU A 19 9.03 7.53 -9.33
C GLU A 19 9.85 6.24 -9.47
N LEU A 20 9.24 5.07 -9.20
CA LEU A 20 9.91 3.78 -9.37
C LEU A 20 10.27 3.52 -10.84
N LEU A 21 9.35 3.79 -11.77
CA LEU A 21 9.58 3.64 -13.21
C LEU A 21 10.66 4.59 -13.72
N ASP A 22 10.61 5.86 -13.30
CA ASP A 22 11.58 6.90 -13.68
C ASP A 22 13.00 6.55 -13.17
N ARG A 23 13.10 5.80 -12.07
CA ARG A 23 14.39 5.26 -11.57
C ARG A 23 14.81 3.95 -12.22
N GLY A 24 14.10 3.49 -13.24
CA GLY A 24 14.46 2.29 -14.01
C GLY A 24 14.14 0.97 -13.29
N HIS A 25 13.22 0.97 -12.35
CA HIS A 25 12.72 -0.28 -11.74
C HIS A 25 11.63 -0.91 -12.61
N CYS A 26 11.52 -2.24 -12.58
CA CYS A 26 10.38 -2.95 -13.15
C CYS A 26 9.26 -3.00 -12.09
N VAL A 27 8.07 -2.54 -12.44
CA VAL A 27 6.93 -2.46 -11.53
C VAL A 27 5.83 -3.42 -11.96
N PHE A 28 5.38 -4.26 -11.05
CA PHE A 28 4.21 -5.12 -11.19
C PHE A 28 3.07 -4.48 -10.38
N ALA A 29 2.24 -3.71 -11.07
CA ALA A 29 1.13 -2.97 -10.46
C ALA A 29 -0.10 -3.87 -10.34
N VAL A 30 -0.49 -4.19 -9.11
CA VAL A 30 -1.68 -5.01 -8.83
C VAL A 30 -2.91 -4.13 -8.70
N LEU A 31 -3.86 -4.31 -9.61
CA LEU A 31 -5.14 -3.61 -9.67
C LEU A 31 -6.28 -4.61 -9.46
N ARG A 32 -7.43 -4.09 -9.05
CA ARG A 32 -8.66 -4.89 -9.09
C ARG A 32 -9.07 -5.15 -10.54
N GLU A 33 -9.68 -6.28 -10.79
CA GLU A 33 -10.24 -6.62 -12.09
C GLU A 33 -11.11 -5.50 -12.65
N ASN A 34 -10.97 -5.22 -13.94
CA ASN A 34 -11.68 -4.17 -14.66
C ASN A 34 -11.57 -2.78 -14.02
N SER A 35 -10.42 -2.47 -13.43
CA SER A 35 -10.21 -1.16 -12.79
C SER A 35 -10.22 -0.03 -13.82
N ALA A 36 -11.27 0.82 -13.79
CA ALA A 36 -11.34 2.06 -14.59
C ALA A 36 -10.22 3.08 -14.28
N LYS A 37 -9.32 2.76 -13.34
CA LYS A 37 -8.21 3.64 -12.93
C LYS A 37 -6.87 3.23 -13.53
N ALA A 38 -6.82 2.20 -14.35
CA ALA A 38 -5.58 1.75 -15.00
C ALA A 38 -4.91 2.86 -15.83
N ASP A 39 -5.73 3.70 -16.45
CA ASP A 39 -5.25 4.86 -17.24
C ASP A 39 -4.36 5.83 -16.46
N LYS A 40 -4.48 5.86 -15.12
CA LYS A 40 -3.62 6.68 -14.26
C LYS A 40 -2.15 6.27 -14.27
N LEU A 41 -1.86 5.06 -14.72
CA LEU A 41 -0.51 4.51 -14.80
C LEU A 41 0.12 4.68 -16.19
N LEU A 42 -0.64 5.20 -17.15
CA LEU A 42 -0.13 5.45 -18.49
C LEU A 42 0.83 6.66 -18.50
N GLN A 43 1.88 6.55 -19.27
CA GLN A 43 2.77 7.66 -19.60
C GLN A 43 2.61 7.97 -21.10
N ASN A 44 2.27 9.22 -21.42
CA ASN A 44 1.97 9.63 -22.81
C ASN A 44 0.91 8.71 -23.50
N GLY A 45 -0.10 8.25 -22.75
CA GLY A 45 -1.18 7.40 -23.24
C GLY A 45 -0.77 5.93 -23.49
N LYS A 46 0.42 5.51 -23.08
CA LYS A 46 0.91 4.14 -23.24
C LYS A 46 1.36 3.54 -21.92
N ILE A 47 1.29 2.22 -21.82
CA ILE A 47 1.90 1.48 -20.71
C ILE A 47 3.42 1.55 -20.87
N PRO A 48 4.17 2.03 -19.85
CA PRO A 48 5.64 2.00 -19.87
C PRO A 48 6.19 0.57 -20.05
N GLU A 49 7.31 0.41 -20.73
CA GLU A 49 7.92 -0.91 -21.01
C GLU A 49 8.29 -1.67 -19.72
N ASN A 50 8.64 -0.95 -18.66
CA ASN A 50 8.98 -1.51 -17.36
C ASN A 50 7.81 -1.55 -16.38
N LEU A 51 6.55 -1.44 -16.86
CA LEU A 51 5.32 -1.60 -16.08
C LEU A 51 4.52 -2.80 -16.57
N THR A 52 4.23 -3.72 -15.68
CA THR A 52 3.28 -4.82 -15.89
C THR A 52 2.05 -4.60 -15.01
N ILE A 53 0.87 -4.63 -15.59
CA ILE A 53 -0.40 -4.55 -14.85
C ILE A 53 -0.91 -5.97 -14.62
N LEU A 54 -1.16 -6.30 -13.35
CA LEU A 54 -1.73 -7.57 -12.90
C LEU A 54 -3.10 -7.31 -12.27
N GLU A 55 -4.11 -8.05 -12.69
CA GLU A 55 -5.45 -7.94 -12.12
C GLU A 55 -5.62 -8.99 -11.03
N GLU A 56 -5.80 -8.55 -9.78
CA GLU A 56 -6.07 -9.40 -8.63
C GLU A 56 -6.73 -8.63 -7.49
N ASP A 57 -7.59 -9.32 -6.72
CA ASP A 57 -8.17 -8.77 -5.50
C ASP A 57 -7.19 -8.90 -4.31
N LEU A 58 -7.23 -7.94 -3.37
CA LEU A 58 -6.34 -7.94 -2.19
C LEU A 58 -6.49 -9.20 -1.33
N GLY A 59 -7.67 -9.81 -1.31
CA GLY A 59 -7.91 -11.06 -0.59
C GLY A 59 -7.28 -12.29 -1.25
N ASN A 60 -6.91 -12.20 -2.52
CA ASN A 60 -6.44 -13.32 -3.33
C ASN A 60 -5.00 -13.15 -3.86
N LEU A 61 -4.21 -12.26 -3.24
CA LEU A 61 -2.85 -11.95 -3.70
C LEU A 61 -1.95 -13.20 -3.84
N GLY A 62 -2.25 -14.28 -3.10
CA GLY A 62 -1.55 -15.56 -3.25
C GLY A 62 -1.58 -16.13 -4.67
N ASN A 63 -2.59 -15.81 -5.48
CA ASN A 63 -2.69 -16.24 -6.87
C ASN A 63 -1.55 -15.69 -7.74
N LEU A 64 -0.94 -14.58 -7.35
CA LEU A 64 0.19 -13.99 -8.07
C LEU A 64 1.38 -14.93 -8.15
N VAL A 65 1.57 -15.79 -7.15
CA VAL A 65 2.68 -16.77 -7.11
C VAL A 65 2.65 -17.72 -8.31
N ASN A 66 1.45 -18.06 -8.80
CA ASN A 66 1.28 -18.94 -9.96
C ASN A 66 1.23 -18.20 -11.31
N ARG A 67 1.21 -16.87 -11.28
CA ARG A 67 1.06 -16.01 -12.46
C ARG A 67 2.31 -15.20 -12.80
N MET A 68 3.24 -15.11 -11.87
CA MET A 68 4.49 -14.39 -12.03
C MET A 68 5.63 -15.39 -12.10
N GLU A 69 6.41 -15.32 -13.17
CA GLU A 69 7.62 -16.13 -13.35
C GLU A 69 8.86 -15.39 -12.82
N GLU A 70 8.75 -14.06 -12.70
CA GLU A 70 9.85 -13.20 -12.30
C GLU A 70 10.05 -13.23 -10.79
N HIS A 71 11.30 -13.35 -10.39
CA HIS A 71 11.71 -13.11 -9.00
C HIS A 71 11.49 -11.64 -8.63
N CYS A 72 10.86 -11.38 -7.50
CA CYS A 72 10.61 -10.02 -7.01
C CYS A 72 11.55 -9.67 -5.85
N ASP A 73 12.01 -8.42 -5.84
CA ASP A 73 12.90 -7.91 -4.79
C ASP A 73 12.13 -7.29 -3.62
N VAL A 74 11.08 -6.54 -3.92
CA VAL A 74 10.32 -5.75 -2.95
C VAL A 74 8.82 -5.89 -3.19
N PHE A 75 8.06 -5.99 -2.12
CA PHE A 75 6.60 -5.88 -2.14
C PHE A 75 6.17 -4.59 -1.42
N LEU A 76 5.64 -3.62 -2.17
CA LEU A 76 5.10 -2.37 -1.65
C LEU A 76 3.58 -2.47 -1.54
N HIS A 77 3.10 -2.63 -0.32
CA HIS A 77 1.67 -2.78 -0.04
C HIS A 77 1.03 -1.46 0.37
N MET A 78 0.36 -0.79 -0.57
CA MET A 78 -0.41 0.43 -0.36
C MET A 78 -1.93 0.20 -0.51
N GLY A 79 -2.33 -0.99 -0.96
CA GLY A 79 -3.73 -1.37 -1.09
C GLY A 79 -4.43 -1.46 0.27
N TRP A 80 -5.64 -0.89 0.36
CA TRP A 80 -6.44 -0.94 1.58
C TRP A 80 -7.93 -0.93 1.24
N ARG A 81 -8.71 -1.83 1.83
CA ARG A 81 -10.17 -1.78 1.75
C ARG A 81 -10.68 -0.71 2.73
N GLY A 82 -11.70 0.02 2.33
CA GLY A 82 -12.34 0.94 3.26
C GLY A 82 -11.47 2.13 3.69
N ALA A 83 -10.65 2.66 2.78
CA ALA A 83 -9.90 3.91 3.02
C ALA A 83 -10.79 5.17 2.96
N GLY A 84 -12.00 5.06 2.40
CA GLY A 84 -12.97 6.18 2.32
C GLY A 84 -13.63 6.49 3.67
N ASN A 85 -14.14 7.71 3.82
CA ASN A 85 -14.62 8.25 5.10
C ASN A 85 -15.68 7.38 5.80
N SER A 86 -16.68 6.85 5.09
CA SER A 86 -17.71 5.99 5.68
C SER A 86 -17.15 4.64 6.12
N SER A 87 -16.33 4.03 5.29
CA SER A 87 -15.77 2.69 5.53
C SER A 87 -14.70 2.66 6.62
N ARG A 88 -14.08 3.81 6.96
CA ARG A 88 -13.09 3.89 8.05
C ARG A 88 -13.67 3.55 9.44
N LYS A 89 -14.99 3.66 9.59
CA LYS A 89 -15.71 3.36 10.82
C LYS A 89 -16.21 1.90 10.90
N ASP A 90 -16.15 1.16 9.79
CA ASP A 90 -16.62 -0.22 9.71
C ASP A 90 -15.51 -1.18 10.16
N ALA A 91 -15.63 -1.69 11.38
CA ALA A 91 -14.64 -2.61 11.97
C ALA A 91 -14.48 -3.91 11.15
N GLY A 92 -15.55 -4.41 10.52
CA GLY A 92 -15.50 -5.63 9.71
C GLY A 92 -14.69 -5.44 8.42
N ILE A 93 -14.85 -4.30 7.76
CA ILE A 93 -14.05 -3.94 6.58
C ILE A 93 -12.58 -3.75 6.99
N GLN A 94 -12.34 -3.10 8.13
CA GLN A 94 -10.99 -2.86 8.61
C GLN A 94 -10.28 -4.17 8.99
N GLU A 95 -10.96 -5.09 9.67
CA GLU A 95 -10.39 -6.40 10.00
C GLU A 95 -10.05 -7.22 8.74
N ARG A 96 -10.90 -7.20 7.71
CA ARG A 96 -10.56 -7.83 6.41
C ARG A 96 -9.30 -7.23 5.81
N SER A 97 -9.12 -5.93 5.89
CA SER A 97 -7.90 -5.26 5.40
C SER A 97 -6.65 -5.68 6.16
N VAL A 98 -6.77 -5.98 7.45
CA VAL A 98 -5.66 -6.57 8.24
C VAL A 98 -5.30 -7.94 7.67
N GLN A 99 -6.28 -8.81 7.42
CA GLN A 99 -6.02 -10.13 6.86
C GLN A 99 -5.43 -10.06 5.45
N ASP A 100 -5.93 -9.16 4.61
CA ASP A 100 -5.37 -8.91 3.27
C ASP A 100 -3.89 -8.50 3.36
N ALA A 101 -3.53 -7.61 4.27
CA ALA A 101 -2.15 -7.16 4.46
C ALA A 101 -1.22 -8.28 4.97
N LEU A 102 -1.68 -9.12 5.89
CA LEU A 102 -0.90 -10.27 6.35
C LEU A 102 -0.74 -11.35 5.27
N ASN A 103 -1.74 -11.53 4.42
CA ASN A 103 -1.64 -12.39 3.24
C ASN A 103 -0.66 -11.81 2.21
N ALA A 104 -0.62 -10.48 2.05
CA ALA A 104 0.38 -9.82 1.20
C ALA A 104 1.81 -10.09 1.68
N VAL A 105 2.07 -10.12 3.00
CA VAL A 105 3.39 -10.51 3.56
C VAL A 105 3.75 -11.94 3.16
N ARG A 106 2.82 -12.89 3.27
CA ARG A 106 3.07 -14.29 2.87
C ARG A 106 3.31 -14.42 1.36
N THR A 107 2.53 -13.67 0.57
CA THR A 107 2.71 -13.61 -0.89
C THR A 107 4.07 -13.02 -1.26
N ALA A 108 4.50 -11.96 -0.60
CA ALA A 108 5.83 -11.37 -0.81
C ALA A 108 6.94 -12.40 -0.59
N LYS A 109 6.85 -13.20 0.47
CA LYS A 109 7.80 -14.28 0.72
C LYS A 109 7.78 -15.34 -0.38
N ALA A 110 6.60 -15.76 -0.82
CA ALA A 110 6.44 -16.78 -1.86
C ALA A 110 6.96 -16.30 -3.23
N LEU A 111 6.86 -14.99 -3.53
CA LEU A 111 7.42 -14.35 -4.73
C LEU A 111 8.94 -14.11 -4.63
N GLY A 112 9.58 -14.50 -3.54
CA GLY A 112 11.02 -14.37 -3.34
C GLY A 112 11.48 -12.98 -2.87
N CYS A 113 10.57 -12.08 -2.50
CA CYS A 113 10.95 -10.76 -2.02
C CYS A 113 11.88 -10.84 -0.80
N ARG A 114 12.79 -9.88 -0.72
CA ARG A 114 13.65 -9.68 0.47
C ARG A 114 13.06 -8.65 1.42
N ARG A 115 12.20 -7.75 0.91
CA ARG A 115 11.62 -6.65 1.68
C ARG A 115 10.13 -6.51 1.43
N PHE A 116 9.40 -6.28 2.53
CA PHE A 116 8.00 -5.89 2.51
C PHE A 116 7.85 -4.48 3.08
N LEU A 117 7.27 -3.57 2.30
CA LEU A 117 6.99 -2.20 2.69
C LEU A 117 5.49 -2.00 2.82
N PHE A 118 5.05 -1.47 3.96
CA PHE A 118 3.65 -1.18 4.22
C PHE A 118 3.41 0.31 4.42
N THR A 119 2.34 0.83 3.84
CA THR A 119 1.91 2.20 4.11
C THR A 119 0.96 2.27 5.30
N GLY A 120 1.48 2.79 6.39
CA GLY A 120 0.73 3.14 7.58
C GLY A 120 0.00 4.48 7.43
N SER A 121 -0.50 5.01 8.53
CA SER A 121 -1.27 6.24 8.55
C SER A 121 -1.05 7.02 9.86
N GLN A 122 -1.10 8.34 9.79
CA GLN A 122 -1.18 9.20 10.98
C GLN A 122 -2.30 8.80 11.96
N ALA A 123 -3.36 8.14 11.46
CA ALA A 123 -4.47 7.65 12.29
C ALA A 123 -4.04 6.60 13.33
N GLU A 124 -2.88 5.96 13.16
CA GLU A 124 -2.29 5.05 14.14
C GLU A 124 -1.88 5.78 15.42
N TYR A 125 -1.41 7.01 15.28
CA TYR A 125 -0.99 7.82 16.42
C TYR A 125 -2.16 8.41 17.19
N GLY A 126 -3.29 8.70 16.52
CA GLY A 126 -4.42 9.42 17.10
C GLY A 126 -4.16 10.92 17.19
N VAL A 127 -4.79 11.60 18.18
CA VAL A 127 -4.67 13.03 18.38
C VAL A 127 -3.62 13.33 19.44
N HIS A 128 -2.62 14.12 19.10
CA HIS A 128 -1.58 14.62 19.99
C HIS A 128 -1.46 16.13 19.86
N ASN A 129 -1.18 16.80 20.98
CA ASN A 129 -0.97 18.25 21.05
C ASN A 129 0.52 18.64 21.07
N THR A 130 1.38 17.73 20.66
CA THR A 130 2.84 17.91 20.62
C THR A 130 3.37 17.54 19.22
N LEU A 131 4.58 17.95 18.92
CA LEU A 131 5.29 17.43 17.74
C LEU A 131 5.33 15.90 17.84
N MET A 132 5.07 15.24 16.73
CA MET A 132 5.05 13.79 16.64
C MET A 132 6.29 13.28 15.91
N ASP A 133 6.88 12.25 16.48
CA ASP A 133 7.93 11.43 15.87
C ASP A 133 7.60 9.94 16.05
N GLU A 134 8.49 9.07 15.62
CA GLU A 134 8.29 7.62 15.65
C GLU A 134 8.27 7.04 17.07
N THR A 135 8.69 7.79 18.08
CA THR A 135 8.75 7.36 19.50
C THR A 135 7.44 7.57 20.25
N ILE A 136 6.54 8.39 19.69
CA ILE A 136 5.24 8.68 20.31
C ILE A 136 4.37 7.43 20.40
N THR A 137 3.75 7.27 21.58
CA THR A 137 2.80 6.17 21.81
C THR A 137 1.58 6.30 20.91
N CYS A 138 1.34 5.30 20.08
CA CYS A 138 0.15 5.21 19.23
C CYS A 138 -1.12 5.06 20.08
N ARG A 139 -2.11 5.93 19.82
CA ARG A 139 -3.43 5.96 20.50
C ARG A 139 -4.53 6.16 19.45
N PRO A 140 -4.76 5.15 18.56
CA PRO A 140 -5.75 5.29 17.51
C PRO A 140 -7.14 5.56 18.08
N ALA A 141 -7.89 6.44 17.41
CA ALA A 141 -9.25 6.84 17.83
C ALA A 141 -10.32 6.36 16.82
N SER A 142 -9.98 5.40 15.96
CA SER A 142 -10.91 4.86 14.96
C SER A 142 -10.58 3.43 14.60
N PRO A 143 -11.56 2.61 14.15
CA PRO A 143 -11.31 1.25 13.68
C PRO A 143 -10.24 1.19 12.57
N TYR A 144 -10.20 2.18 11.69
CA TYR A 144 -9.16 2.31 10.67
C TYR A 144 -7.75 2.48 11.27
N GLY A 145 -7.59 3.39 12.24
CA GLY A 145 -6.31 3.60 12.91
C GLY A 145 -5.86 2.39 13.72
N GLU A 146 -6.80 1.73 14.41
CA GLU A 146 -6.56 0.48 15.15
C GLU A 146 -6.09 -0.63 14.21
N ALA A 147 -6.77 -0.80 13.07
CA ALA A 147 -6.41 -1.81 12.08
C ALA A 147 -5.03 -1.55 11.46
N LYS A 148 -4.70 -0.30 11.12
CA LYS A 148 -3.37 0.07 10.61
C LYS A 148 -2.27 -0.22 11.63
N LEU A 149 -2.50 0.13 12.91
CA LEU A 149 -1.56 -0.17 14.00
C LEU A 149 -1.44 -1.70 14.24
N LYS A 150 -2.54 -2.44 14.12
CA LYS A 150 -2.53 -3.90 14.21
C LYS A 150 -1.64 -4.51 13.11
N VAL A 151 -1.80 -4.06 11.85
CA VAL A 151 -0.92 -4.52 10.75
C VAL A 151 0.54 -4.19 11.03
N ARG A 152 0.86 -2.96 11.50
CA ARG A 152 2.24 -2.59 11.86
C ARG A 152 2.88 -3.65 12.77
N ARG A 153 2.19 -4.04 13.83
CA ARG A 153 2.69 -5.00 14.83
C ARG A 153 2.76 -6.43 14.31
N GLU A 154 1.69 -6.90 13.67
CA GLU A 154 1.57 -8.29 13.22
C GLU A 154 2.42 -8.55 11.97
N ALA A 155 2.48 -7.60 11.01
CA ALA A 155 3.30 -7.73 9.82
C ALA A 155 4.80 -7.68 10.16
N GLU A 156 5.23 -6.80 11.10
CA GLU A 156 6.63 -6.77 11.56
C GLU A 156 7.03 -8.12 12.17
N LYS A 157 6.18 -8.70 13.03
CA LYS A 157 6.42 -10.02 13.62
C LYS A 157 6.50 -11.10 12.53
N LEU A 158 5.50 -11.13 11.63
CA LEU A 158 5.44 -12.12 10.56
C LEU A 158 6.62 -12.00 9.58
N CYS A 159 7.03 -10.77 9.23
CA CYS A 159 8.20 -10.55 8.39
C CYS A 159 9.48 -11.09 9.04
N ARG A 160 9.65 -10.89 10.34
CA ARG A 160 10.77 -11.44 11.10
C ARG A 160 10.78 -12.97 11.06
N GLU A 161 9.63 -13.62 11.28
CA GLU A 161 9.47 -15.08 11.20
C GLU A 161 9.80 -15.63 9.80
N LEU A 162 9.46 -14.89 8.75
CA LEU A 162 9.69 -15.26 7.36
C LEU A 162 11.04 -14.77 6.80
N SER A 163 11.89 -14.15 7.61
CA SER A 163 13.17 -13.55 7.18
C SER A 163 12.98 -12.55 6.02
N LEU A 164 12.01 -11.63 6.19
CA LEU A 164 11.78 -10.47 5.34
C LEU A 164 12.17 -9.20 6.09
N ASP A 165 12.82 -8.27 5.41
CA ASP A 165 12.98 -6.90 5.92
C ASP A 165 11.61 -6.20 5.92
N TYR A 166 11.23 -5.62 7.05
CA TYR A 166 9.98 -4.86 7.16
C TYR A 166 10.23 -3.36 7.18
N GLY A 167 9.50 -2.62 6.36
CA GLY A 167 9.45 -1.16 6.39
C GLY A 167 8.02 -0.67 6.59
N HIS A 168 7.84 0.32 7.49
CA HIS A 168 6.56 0.93 7.78
C HIS A 168 6.61 2.43 7.49
N ALA A 169 5.93 2.87 6.42
CA ALA A 169 5.88 4.27 6.02
C ALA A 169 4.54 4.90 6.45
N CYS A 170 4.54 5.61 7.58
CA CYS A 170 3.35 6.35 8.02
C CYS A 170 3.07 7.53 7.10
N ILE A 171 1.93 7.51 6.44
CA ILE A 171 1.46 8.60 5.61
C ILE A 171 0.74 9.63 6.49
N PHE A 172 1.26 10.84 6.51
CA PHE A 172 0.63 12.01 7.11
C PHE A 172 -0.12 12.81 6.04
N SER A 173 -0.17 14.14 6.16
CA SER A 173 -0.83 14.99 5.17
C SER A 173 0.03 15.11 3.92
N THR A 174 -0.36 14.40 2.87
CA THR A 174 0.27 14.47 1.55
C THR A 174 -0.58 15.33 0.63
N TYR A 175 0.05 16.07 -0.28
CA TYR A 175 -0.60 16.89 -1.29
C TYR A 175 0.22 16.85 -2.60
N GLY A 176 -0.40 17.19 -3.70
CA GLY A 176 0.28 17.24 -5.00
C GLY A 176 -0.63 16.92 -6.19
N PRO A 177 -0.08 16.79 -7.39
CA PRO A 177 -0.85 16.47 -8.58
C PRO A 177 -1.66 15.18 -8.43
N GLY A 178 -2.97 15.26 -8.69
CA GLY A 178 -3.89 14.13 -8.55
C GLY A 178 -4.52 13.96 -7.16
N ASP A 179 -4.28 14.90 -6.22
CA ASP A 179 -4.97 14.98 -4.95
C ASP A 179 -6.47 15.31 -5.13
N HIS A 180 -7.25 15.09 -4.10
CA HIS A 180 -8.68 15.34 -4.12
C HIS A 180 -8.99 16.84 -4.26
N PRO A 181 -9.98 17.23 -5.10
CA PRO A 181 -10.36 18.65 -5.28
C PRO A 181 -10.80 19.35 -3.99
N TRP A 182 -11.23 18.57 -2.99
CA TRP A 182 -11.66 19.08 -1.68
C TRP A 182 -10.55 19.01 -0.60
N SER A 183 -9.33 18.70 -0.98
CA SER A 183 -8.22 18.80 -0.02
C SER A 183 -7.94 20.29 0.28
N LEU A 184 -7.53 20.60 1.51
CA LEU A 184 -7.29 21.98 1.95
C LEU A 184 -6.34 22.72 1.01
N ILE A 185 -5.30 22.04 0.56
CA ILE A 185 -4.26 22.64 -0.30
C ILE A 185 -4.73 22.77 -1.75
N SER A 186 -5.61 21.87 -2.24
CA SER A 186 -6.17 21.96 -3.58
C SER A 186 -7.25 23.04 -3.71
N THR A 187 -7.77 23.57 -2.60
CA THR A 187 -8.79 24.62 -2.55
C THR A 187 -8.22 26.01 -2.29
N CYS A 188 -6.94 26.12 -1.98
CA CYS A 188 -6.20 27.38 -1.89
C CYS A 188 -5.49 27.71 -3.20
#